data_5d211c643ebc9e331a8cff120116df86
#
_entry.id   5d211c643ebc9e331a8cff120116df86
#
_cell.length_a   1.000
_cell.length_b   1.000
_cell.length_c   1.000
_cell.angle_alpha   90.00
_cell.angle_beta   90.00
_cell.angle_gamma   90.00
#
_symmetry.space_group_name_H-M   'P 1'
#
loop_
_entity.id
_entity.type
_entity.pdbx_description
1 polymer ?
#
loop_
_entity_poly.entity_id
_entity_poly.type
_entity_poly.pdbx_seq_one_letter_code
_entity_poly.pdbx_strand_id
1 'polypeptide(L)'
;GYELAVSQPRVIIKEVDGVKMEPFEEVTIDVPSQFQGAVIERLGARGFIMMNMVMHENQVRLMFEGPTRGLLGYKNQFIVDTKGEGILASRVLGFRPYAGDIQKRVVGSMISMIQGKALAFGLFGLQDRGQLYINPGAEVYEGMVVGNTSKGEEMTVNPTKGKQLTNMRASGSDDAITLVPPKLLSIEIGLEIMADDEFLEVTPKNVRLRKSKLTESERKKGSAK
;
A
#
# COMPACT_ATOMS: atom_id res chain seq x y z
N GLY A 1 17.85 0.19 21.76
CA GLY A 1 17.52 0.43 20.36
C GLY A 1 16.58 1.63 20.23
N TYR A 2 16.55 2.24 19.05
CA TYR A 2 15.65 3.36 18.76
C TYR A 2 14.30 2.84 18.25
N GLU A 3 13.24 3.60 18.53
CA GLU A 3 11.90 3.41 17.96
C GLU A 3 11.55 4.65 17.17
N LEU A 4 11.07 4.46 15.95
CA LEU A 4 10.75 5.54 15.02
C LEU A 4 9.32 5.34 14.49
N ALA A 5 8.65 6.46 14.20
CA ALA A 5 7.47 6.48 13.36
C ALA A 5 7.78 7.31 12.11
N VAL A 6 7.69 6.69 10.95
CA VAL A 6 7.99 7.32 9.66
C VAL A 6 6.71 7.52 8.88
N SER A 7 6.50 8.71 8.34
CA SER A 7 5.41 9.00 7.42
C SER A 7 5.83 8.78 5.97
N GLN A 8 4.86 8.70 5.07
CA GLN A 8 5.14 8.69 3.64
C GLN A 8 5.87 9.98 3.22
N PRO A 9 6.87 9.89 2.33
CA PRO A 9 7.48 11.09 1.75
C PRO A 9 6.43 11.95 1.06
N ARG A 10 6.51 13.27 1.27
CA ARG A 10 5.62 14.23 0.63
C ARG A 10 6.41 15.15 -0.27
N VAL A 11 5.89 15.41 -1.46
CA VAL A 11 6.45 16.43 -2.35
C VAL A 11 6.17 17.83 -1.81
N ILE A 12 7.07 18.77 -2.06
CA ILE A 12 6.87 20.17 -1.70
C ILE A 12 5.95 20.80 -2.74
N ILE A 13 4.80 21.30 -2.28
CA ILE A 13 3.90 22.11 -3.11
C ILE A 13 4.22 23.56 -2.87
N LYS A 14 4.40 24.34 -3.93
CA LYS A 14 4.62 25.79 -3.90
C LYS A 14 3.41 26.52 -4.47
N GLU A 15 3.17 27.72 -4.01
CA GLU A 15 2.19 28.62 -4.62
C GLU A 15 2.96 29.73 -5.36
N VAL A 16 2.70 29.86 -6.64
CA VAL A 16 3.30 30.89 -7.51
C VAL A 16 2.15 31.60 -8.22
N ASP A 17 2.02 32.90 -8.01
CA ASP A 17 0.96 33.74 -8.59
C ASP A 17 -0.47 33.19 -8.35
N GLY A 18 -0.72 32.64 -7.15
CA GLY A 18 -2.01 32.04 -6.78
C GLY A 18 -2.27 30.64 -7.36
N VAL A 19 -1.31 30.06 -8.09
CA VAL A 19 -1.40 28.71 -8.66
C VAL A 19 -0.58 27.74 -7.84
N LYS A 20 -1.20 26.63 -7.43
CA LYS A 20 -0.47 25.53 -6.78
C LYS A 20 0.42 24.82 -7.81
N MET A 21 1.71 24.70 -7.48
CA MET A 21 2.74 24.09 -8.30
C MET A 21 3.35 22.91 -7.56
N GLU A 22 3.59 21.82 -8.27
CA GLU A 22 4.27 20.62 -7.75
C GLU A 22 5.42 20.18 -8.66
N PRO A 23 6.40 19.41 -8.14
CA PRO A 23 7.50 18.91 -8.95
C PRO A 23 6.99 17.83 -9.93
N PHE A 24 7.49 17.91 -11.16
CA PHE A 24 7.22 16.98 -12.26
C PHE A 24 8.50 16.25 -12.66
N GLU A 25 8.32 15.02 -13.13
CA GLU A 25 9.39 14.19 -13.68
C GLU A 25 9.04 13.69 -15.07
N GLU A 26 10.07 13.57 -15.88
CA GLU A 26 10.06 12.75 -17.08
C GLU A 26 10.51 11.35 -16.70
N VAL A 27 9.75 10.35 -17.14
CA VAL A 27 10.02 8.95 -16.88
C VAL A 27 10.23 8.23 -18.19
N THR A 28 11.38 7.58 -18.33
CA THR A 28 11.71 6.71 -19.45
C THR A 28 11.66 5.27 -18.99
N ILE A 29 10.91 4.44 -19.69
CA ILE A 29 10.73 3.03 -19.37
C ILE A 29 11.04 2.19 -20.60
N ASP A 30 11.92 1.21 -20.42
CA ASP A 30 12.19 0.17 -21.41
C ASP A 30 11.62 -1.15 -20.89
N VAL A 31 10.69 -1.76 -21.62
CA VAL A 31 10.04 -3.02 -21.26
C VAL A 31 9.80 -3.91 -22.48
N PRO A 32 9.76 -5.24 -22.30
CA PRO A 32 9.20 -6.13 -23.32
C PRO A 32 7.77 -5.71 -23.69
N SER A 33 7.42 -5.82 -24.98
CA SER A 33 6.12 -5.35 -25.52
C SER A 33 4.90 -5.94 -24.78
N GLN A 34 5.03 -7.14 -24.25
CA GLN A 34 3.96 -7.81 -23.47
C GLN A 34 3.57 -7.07 -22.19
N PHE A 35 4.44 -6.25 -21.61
CA PHE A 35 4.20 -5.53 -20.36
C PHE A 35 3.80 -4.06 -20.56
N GLN A 36 3.84 -3.54 -21.79
CA GLN A 36 3.57 -2.13 -22.08
C GLN A 36 2.18 -1.69 -21.58
N GLY A 37 1.15 -2.53 -21.77
CA GLY A 37 -0.22 -2.21 -21.38
C GLY A 37 -0.36 -1.97 -19.88
N ALA A 38 0.20 -2.85 -19.07
CA ALA A 38 0.18 -2.73 -17.61
C ALA A 38 0.89 -1.45 -17.13
N VAL A 39 2.03 -1.12 -17.75
CA VAL A 39 2.79 0.10 -17.41
C VAL A 39 2.01 1.37 -17.78
N ILE A 40 1.41 1.41 -18.98
CA ILE A 40 0.64 2.57 -19.45
C ILE A 40 -0.57 2.81 -18.53
N GLU A 41 -1.33 1.75 -18.21
CA GLU A 41 -2.48 1.84 -17.31
C GLU A 41 -2.09 2.35 -15.93
N ARG A 42 -1.03 1.78 -15.33
CA ARG A 42 -0.56 2.14 -13.99
C ARG A 42 -0.07 3.58 -13.90
N LEU A 43 0.73 4.02 -14.84
CA LEU A 43 1.23 5.40 -14.85
C LEU A 43 0.12 6.39 -15.19
N GLY A 44 -0.79 6.05 -16.08
CA GLY A 44 -1.97 6.87 -16.39
C GLY A 44 -2.83 7.12 -15.13
N ALA A 45 -3.13 6.08 -14.34
CA ALA A 45 -3.85 6.21 -13.07
C ALA A 45 -3.10 7.06 -12.04
N ARG A 46 -1.78 7.17 -12.16
CA ARG A 46 -0.89 7.97 -11.30
C ARG A 46 -0.62 9.38 -11.81
N GLY A 47 -1.39 9.84 -12.81
CA GLY A 47 -1.33 11.19 -13.33
C GLY A 47 -0.19 11.43 -14.34
N PHE A 48 0.39 10.37 -14.91
CA PHE A 48 1.39 10.50 -15.97
C PHE A 48 0.73 10.50 -17.34
N ILE A 49 1.26 11.34 -18.22
CA ILE A 49 0.86 11.45 -19.61
C ILE A 49 1.97 10.86 -20.48
N MET A 50 1.61 9.95 -21.38
CA MET A 50 2.56 9.37 -22.32
C MET A 50 2.89 10.41 -23.41
N MET A 51 4.18 10.74 -23.52
CA MET A 51 4.70 11.72 -24.47
C MET A 51 5.19 11.06 -25.75
N ASN A 52 5.79 9.88 -25.63
CA ASN A 52 6.33 9.17 -26.79
C ASN A 52 6.39 7.66 -26.53
N MET A 53 6.34 6.89 -27.61
CA MET A 53 6.52 5.44 -27.61
C MET A 53 7.34 5.04 -28.83
N VAL A 54 8.43 4.31 -28.62
CA VAL A 54 9.29 3.77 -29.68
C VAL A 54 9.39 2.27 -29.53
N MET A 55 9.07 1.55 -30.60
CA MET A 55 9.14 0.08 -30.64
C MET A 55 10.44 -0.35 -31.31
N HIS A 56 11.15 -1.28 -30.68
CA HIS A 56 12.34 -1.95 -31.22
C HIS A 56 12.16 -3.46 -31.06
N GLU A 57 11.78 -4.14 -32.12
CA GLU A 57 11.50 -5.58 -32.12
C GLU A 57 10.52 -5.97 -31.00
N ASN A 58 10.99 -6.67 -29.96
CA ASN A 58 10.20 -7.09 -28.82
C ASN A 58 10.30 -6.14 -27.61
N GLN A 59 11.02 -5.02 -27.72
CA GLN A 59 11.19 -4.02 -26.67
C GLN A 59 10.45 -2.74 -27.03
N VAL A 60 9.89 -2.08 -26.02
CA VAL A 60 9.22 -0.81 -26.16
C VAL A 60 9.83 0.19 -25.22
N ARG A 61 10.22 1.34 -25.73
CA ARG A 61 10.58 2.51 -24.94
C ARG A 61 9.38 3.43 -24.82
N LEU A 62 8.96 3.68 -23.60
CA LEU A 62 7.87 4.56 -23.24
C LEU A 62 8.43 5.79 -22.53
N MET A 63 7.98 6.97 -22.92
CA MET A 63 8.34 8.23 -22.28
C MET A 63 7.08 8.89 -21.73
N PHE A 64 7.12 9.25 -20.45
CA PHE A 64 6.01 9.88 -19.75
C PHE A 64 6.46 11.15 -19.06
N GLU A 65 5.54 12.06 -18.85
CA GLU A 65 5.68 13.20 -17.94
C GLU A 65 4.56 13.18 -16.91
N GLY A 66 4.88 13.47 -15.66
CA GLY A 66 3.88 13.48 -14.60
C GLY A 66 4.43 13.96 -13.26
N PRO A 67 3.55 14.08 -12.26
CA PRO A 67 3.93 14.58 -10.95
C PRO A 67 4.79 13.58 -10.19
N THR A 68 5.89 14.07 -9.57
CA THR A 68 6.82 13.26 -8.76
C THR A 68 6.10 12.38 -7.73
N ARG A 69 5.02 12.90 -7.10
CA ARG A 69 4.24 12.12 -6.12
C ARG A 69 3.58 10.87 -6.74
N GLY A 70 3.38 10.83 -8.05
CA GLY A 70 2.85 9.65 -8.76
C GLY A 70 3.86 8.51 -8.84
N LEU A 71 5.18 8.76 -8.78
CA LEU A 71 6.21 7.72 -8.74
C LEU A 71 6.41 7.12 -7.33
N LEU A 72 6.01 7.84 -6.29
CA LEU A 72 6.14 7.32 -4.93
C LEU A 72 5.40 6.00 -4.77
N GLY A 73 6.12 4.95 -4.35
CA GLY A 73 5.60 3.61 -4.21
C GLY A 73 5.32 2.85 -5.52
N TYR A 74 5.81 3.32 -6.67
CA TYR A 74 5.60 2.64 -7.95
C TYR A 74 6.72 1.63 -8.29
N LYS A 75 7.93 1.85 -7.83
CA LYS A 75 9.12 1.09 -8.25
C LYS A 75 8.99 -0.42 -8.05
N ASN A 76 8.55 -0.87 -6.88
CA ASN A 76 8.39 -2.31 -6.62
C ASN A 76 7.19 -2.89 -7.39
N GLN A 77 6.10 -2.13 -7.52
CA GLN A 77 4.98 -2.53 -8.36
C GLN A 77 5.41 -2.69 -9.81
N PHE A 78 6.25 -1.77 -10.32
CA PHE A 78 6.83 -1.87 -11.65
C PHE A 78 7.67 -3.15 -11.84
N ILE A 79 8.49 -3.51 -10.84
CA ILE A 79 9.27 -4.76 -10.88
C ILE A 79 8.34 -5.98 -10.95
N VAL A 80 7.24 -5.98 -10.21
CA VAL A 80 6.24 -7.07 -10.22
C VAL A 80 5.52 -7.13 -11.58
N ASP A 81 5.01 -5.97 -12.06
CA ASP A 81 4.25 -5.88 -13.30
C ASP A 81 5.10 -6.27 -14.53
N THR A 82 6.41 -6.02 -14.48
CA THR A 82 7.37 -6.35 -15.55
C THR A 82 8.16 -7.64 -15.31
N LYS A 83 7.87 -8.38 -14.22
CA LYS A 83 8.62 -9.58 -13.78
C LYS A 83 10.13 -9.34 -13.65
N GLY A 84 10.52 -8.10 -13.36
CA GLY A 84 11.93 -7.70 -13.24
C GLY A 84 12.64 -7.42 -14.56
N GLU A 85 11.96 -7.54 -15.71
CA GLU A 85 12.56 -7.33 -17.04
C GLU A 85 12.55 -5.86 -17.48
N GLY A 86 11.84 -4.98 -16.74
CA GLY A 86 11.72 -3.57 -17.07
C GLY A 86 12.84 -2.71 -16.47
N ILE A 87 13.20 -1.65 -17.20
CA ILE A 87 14.10 -0.60 -16.73
C ILE A 87 13.30 0.69 -16.61
N LEU A 88 13.39 1.38 -15.47
CA LEU A 88 12.76 2.65 -15.20
C LEU A 88 13.81 3.67 -14.79
N ALA A 89 13.87 4.77 -15.52
CA ALA A 89 14.68 5.93 -15.21
C ALA A 89 13.79 7.18 -15.12
N SER A 90 14.10 8.10 -14.21
CA SER A 90 13.39 9.37 -14.11
C SER A 90 14.34 10.54 -13.96
N ARG A 91 13.91 11.73 -14.41
CA ARG A 91 14.60 13.00 -14.20
C ARG A 91 13.60 14.10 -13.86
N VAL A 92 13.97 14.98 -12.94
CA VAL A 92 13.14 16.11 -12.53
C VAL A 92 13.11 17.16 -13.65
N LEU A 93 11.92 17.61 -14.00
CA LEU A 93 11.67 18.68 -14.99
C LEU A 93 11.50 20.06 -14.36
N GLY A 94 11.25 20.11 -13.04
CA GLY A 94 10.92 21.34 -12.32
C GLY A 94 9.48 21.36 -11.83
N PHE A 95 8.99 22.55 -11.47
CA PHE A 95 7.63 22.73 -10.95
C PHE A 95 6.66 23.04 -12.09
N ARG A 96 5.49 22.39 -12.04
CA ARG A 96 4.38 22.62 -12.97
C ARG A 96 3.05 22.70 -12.19
N PRO A 97 1.96 23.21 -12.79
CA PRO A 97 0.66 23.25 -12.13
C PRO A 97 0.25 21.91 -11.55
N TYR A 98 -0.39 21.95 -10.38
CA TYR A 98 -0.86 20.76 -9.65
C TYR A 98 -1.79 19.90 -10.52
N ALA A 99 -1.47 18.62 -10.67
CA ALA A 99 -2.15 17.69 -11.58
C ALA A 99 -3.48 17.13 -11.01
N GLY A 100 -3.97 17.66 -9.89
CA GLY A 100 -5.19 17.13 -9.27
C GLY A 100 -4.94 15.91 -8.39
N ASP A 101 -6.00 15.22 -7.98
CA ASP A 101 -5.90 14.04 -7.14
C ASP A 101 -5.41 12.83 -7.92
N ILE A 102 -4.50 12.06 -7.32
CA ILE A 102 -3.91 10.86 -7.90
C ILE A 102 -4.31 9.65 -7.06
N GLN A 103 -4.80 8.62 -7.71
CA GLN A 103 -5.10 7.36 -7.05
C GLN A 103 -3.83 6.49 -6.96
N LYS A 104 -3.09 6.60 -5.85
CA LYS A 104 -1.86 5.83 -5.62
C LYS A 104 -2.13 4.40 -5.18
N ARG A 105 -3.19 4.18 -4.43
CA ARG A 105 -3.53 2.91 -3.79
C ARG A 105 -4.96 2.50 -4.13
N VAL A 106 -5.11 1.26 -4.58
CA VAL A 106 -6.42 0.67 -4.95
C VAL A 106 -7.03 -0.12 -3.80
N VAL A 107 -6.24 -0.45 -2.77
CA VAL A 107 -6.64 -1.34 -1.66
C VAL A 107 -6.76 -0.55 -0.35
N GLY A 108 -7.74 -0.91 0.47
CA GLY A 108 -7.90 -0.36 1.82
C GLY A 108 -7.03 -1.05 2.86
N SER A 109 -7.05 -0.57 4.09
CA SER A 109 -6.35 -1.17 5.22
C SER A 109 -7.29 -1.98 6.09
N MET A 110 -6.84 -3.14 6.58
CA MET A 110 -7.47 -3.86 7.68
C MET A 110 -6.90 -3.33 9.00
N ILE A 111 -7.74 -2.68 9.80
CA ILE A 111 -7.32 -1.95 11.00
C ILE A 111 -7.81 -2.70 12.24
N SER A 112 -6.91 -3.05 13.14
CA SER A 112 -7.30 -3.67 14.40
C SER A 112 -8.13 -2.72 15.26
N MET A 113 -9.25 -3.22 15.77
CA MET A 113 -10.14 -2.49 16.68
C MET A 113 -9.83 -2.76 18.17
N ILE A 114 -8.86 -3.63 18.46
CA ILE A 114 -8.62 -4.11 19.81
C ILE A 114 -7.15 -4.38 20.05
N GLN A 115 -6.74 -4.27 21.30
CA GLN A 115 -5.43 -4.70 21.77
C GLN A 115 -5.48 -6.19 22.20
N GLY A 116 -4.42 -6.94 21.87
CA GLY A 116 -4.28 -8.34 22.30
C GLY A 116 -3.34 -9.14 21.40
N LYS A 117 -3.42 -10.47 21.48
CA LYS A 117 -2.69 -11.38 20.59
C LYS A 117 -3.57 -11.84 19.45
N ALA A 118 -3.07 -11.76 18.25
CA ALA A 118 -3.75 -12.29 17.06
C ALA A 118 -3.88 -13.82 17.17
N LEU A 119 -5.08 -14.33 16.96
CA LEU A 119 -5.39 -15.76 17.00
C LEU A 119 -5.59 -16.33 15.61
N ALA A 120 -5.18 -17.58 15.39
CA ALA A 120 -5.31 -18.25 14.11
C ALA A 120 -6.76 -18.20 13.57
N PHE A 121 -7.75 -18.42 14.44
CA PHE A 121 -9.17 -18.35 14.07
C PHE A 121 -9.60 -16.96 13.58
N GLY A 122 -9.15 -15.90 14.26
CA GLY A 122 -9.42 -14.52 13.83
C GLY A 122 -8.80 -14.21 12.47
N LEU A 123 -7.53 -14.61 12.28
CA LEU A 123 -6.80 -14.39 11.02
C LEU A 123 -7.38 -15.23 9.86
N PHE A 124 -7.83 -16.45 10.13
CA PHE A 124 -8.48 -17.29 9.12
C PHE A 124 -9.71 -16.63 8.50
N GLY A 125 -10.55 -16.00 9.33
CA GLY A 125 -11.70 -15.25 8.82
C GLY A 125 -11.35 -13.95 8.08
N LEU A 126 -10.10 -13.47 8.20
CA LEU A 126 -9.64 -12.24 7.55
C LEU A 126 -8.87 -12.48 6.25
N GLN A 127 -8.21 -13.63 6.09
CA GLN A 127 -7.38 -13.93 4.90
C GLN A 127 -8.17 -13.94 3.59
N ASP A 128 -9.46 -14.27 3.62
CA ASP A 128 -10.34 -14.27 2.44
C ASP A 128 -10.70 -12.85 1.98
N ARG A 129 -10.44 -11.85 2.82
CA ARG A 129 -10.75 -10.44 2.57
C ARG A 129 -9.56 -9.66 2.03
N GLY A 130 -8.36 -10.24 2.06
CA GLY A 130 -7.15 -9.62 1.54
C GLY A 130 -5.87 -10.21 2.11
N GLN A 131 -4.75 -9.51 1.92
CA GLN A 131 -3.43 -9.96 2.33
C GLN A 131 -3.13 -9.55 3.77
N LEU A 132 -2.78 -10.51 4.60
CA LEU A 132 -2.35 -10.26 5.98
C LEU A 132 -0.87 -9.89 6.07
N TYR A 133 -0.51 -9.11 7.10
CA TYR A 133 0.86 -8.67 7.40
C TYR A 133 1.42 -9.28 8.69
N ILE A 134 0.59 -10.00 9.46
CA ILE A 134 0.95 -10.56 10.77
C ILE A 134 0.68 -12.05 10.83
N ASN A 135 1.47 -12.73 11.67
CA ASN A 135 1.28 -14.14 12.03
C ASN A 135 0.37 -14.30 13.26
N PRO A 136 -0.19 -15.50 13.49
CA PRO A 136 -0.78 -15.84 14.77
C PRO A 136 0.23 -15.63 15.92
N GLY A 137 -0.26 -15.16 17.06
CA GLY A 137 0.55 -14.83 18.22
C GLY A 137 1.17 -13.43 18.20
N ALA A 138 1.07 -12.69 17.07
CA ALA A 138 1.53 -11.31 17.00
C ALA A 138 0.71 -10.41 17.94
N GLU A 139 1.39 -9.52 18.65
CA GLU A 139 0.74 -8.51 19.47
C GLU A 139 0.20 -7.39 18.59
N VAL A 140 -1.09 -7.10 18.78
CA VAL A 140 -1.81 -6.05 18.05
C VAL A 140 -2.40 -5.03 19.01
N TYR A 141 -2.66 -3.84 18.52
CA TYR A 141 -3.30 -2.76 19.26
C TYR A 141 -4.30 -2.01 18.38
N GLU A 142 -5.19 -1.24 18.97
CA GLU A 142 -6.18 -0.44 18.23
C GLU A 142 -5.49 0.55 17.29
N GLY A 143 -5.92 0.56 16.03
CA GLY A 143 -5.31 1.40 14.99
C GLY A 143 -4.11 0.79 14.27
N MET A 144 -3.61 -0.39 14.69
CA MET A 144 -2.59 -1.13 13.96
C MET A 144 -3.16 -1.69 12.65
N VAL A 145 -2.42 -1.55 11.55
CA VAL A 145 -2.78 -2.15 10.25
C VAL A 145 -2.26 -3.57 10.20
N VAL A 146 -3.16 -4.52 10.12
CA VAL A 146 -2.85 -5.97 10.17
C VAL A 146 -2.89 -6.63 8.79
N GLY A 147 -3.28 -5.88 7.76
CA GLY A 147 -3.37 -6.35 6.39
C GLY A 147 -3.95 -5.29 5.47
N ASN A 148 -4.10 -5.63 4.19
CA ASN A 148 -4.85 -4.82 3.23
C ASN A 148 -6.06 -5.61 2.70
N THR A 149 -7.12 -4.87 2.36
CA THR A 149 -8.31 -5.45 1.73
C THR A 149 -8.09 -5.65 0.23
N SER A 150 -8.79 -6.60 -0.37
CA SER A 150 -8.80 -6.81 -1.83
C SER A 150 -9.70 -5.79 -2.56
N LYS A 151 -10.59 -5.11 -1.82
CA LYS A 151 -11.56 -4.13 -2.38
C LYS A 151 -11.30 -2.77 -1.75
N GLY A 152 -10.75 -1.83 -2.32
CA GLY A 152 -10.42 -0.44 -1.96
C GLY A 152 -10.90 0.19 -0.63
N GLU A 153 -11.83 -0.40 0.08
CA GLU A 153 -12.40 0.14 1.32
C GLU A 153 -11.62 -0.29 2.57
N GLU A 154 -11.45 0.62 3.51
CA GLU A 154 -10.90 0.32 4.83
C GLU A 154 -11.86 -0.55 5.65
N MET A 155 -11.29 -1.43 6.44
CA MET A 155 -12.05 -2.34 7.27
C MET A 155 -11.49 -2.38 8.70
N THR A 156 -12.35 -2.11 9.68
CA THR A 156 -12.03 -2.34 11.09
C THR A 156 -12.27 -3.82 11.42
N VAL A 157 -11.26 -4.49 11.97
CA VAL A 157 -11.25 -5.95 12.16
C VAL A 157 -10.83 -6.34 13.57
N ASN A 158 -11.25 -7.55 13.99
CA ASN A 158 -10.81 -8.15 15.25
C ASN A 158 -9.92 -9.38 14.99
N PRO A 159 -8.59 -9.23 14.98
CA PRO A 159 -7.67 -10.34 14.78
C PRO A 159 -7.51 -11.23 16.01
N THR A 160 -8.04 -10.84 17.18
CA THR A 160 -7.93 -11.60 18.43
C THR A 160 -9.11 -12.53 18.68
N LYS A 161 -10.04 -12.64 17.70
CA LYS A 161 -11.23 -13.46 17.83
C LYS A 161 -10.86 -14.95 17.94
N GLY A 162 -11.25 -15.58 19.04
CA GLY A 162 -11.14 -17.02 19.26
C GLY A 162 -12.32 -17.81 18.71
N LYS A 163 -12.13 -19.11 18.54
CA LYS A 163 -13.23 -20.04 18.25
C LYS A 163 -14.13 -20.10 19.50
N GLN A 164 -15.40 -19.74 19.36
CA GLN A 164 -16.37 -19.98 20.44
C GLN A 164 -16.66 -21.48 20.52
N LEU A 165 -16.48 -22.04 21.71
CA LEU A 165 -16.88 -23.41 21.97
C LEU A 165 -18.41 -23.46 21.98
N THR A 166 -19.01 -24.01 20.94
CA THR A 166 -20.43 -24.36 20.93
C THR A 166 -20.58 -25.74 21.54
N ASN A 167 -21.59 -25.94 22.42
CA ASN A 167 -21.88 -27.21 23.08
C ASN A 167 -22.37 -28.33 22.12
N MET A 168 -22.45 -28.09 20.83
CA MET A 168 -22.73 -29.11 19.82
C MET A 168 -21.44 -29.87 19.52
N ARG A 169 -21.31 -31.06 20.10
CA ARG A 169 -20.34 -32.07 19.68
C ARG A 169 -20.68 -32.55 18.26
N ALA A 170 -20.19 -31.86 17.25
CA ALA A 170 -19.95 -32.47 15.97
C ALA A 170 -18.65 -33.30 16.12
N SER A 171 -18.80 -34.56 16.47
CA SER A 171 -17.72 -35.54 16.42
C SER A 171 -17.30 -35.65 14.96
N GLY A 172 -16.18 -35.11 14.57
CA GLY A 172 -15.57 -35.57 13.35
C GLY A 172 -14.81 -34.65 12.43
N SER A 173 -14.72 -33.36 12.58
CA SER A 173 -13.71 -32.60 11.83
C SER A 173 -13.38 -31.27 12.49
N ASP A 174 -12.39 -31.28 13.35
CA ASP A 174 -11.57 -30.07 13.54
C ASP A 174 -10.67 -29.97 12.30
N ASP A 175 -11.23 -29.43 11.22
CA ASP A 175 -10.41 -29.08 10.06
C ASP A 175 -9.29 -28.14 10.53
N ALA A 176 -8.05 -28.56 10.30
CA ALA A 176 -6.89 -27.79 10.67
C ALA A 176 -6.97 -26.42 10.00
N ILE A 177 -6.89 -25.34 10.78
CA ILE A 177 -6.89 -23.98 10.26
C ILE A 177 -5.63 -23.80 9.43
N THR A 178 -5.80 -23.71 8.11
CA THR A 178 -4.71 -23.43 7.18
C THR A 178 -4.66 -21.93 6.92
N LEU A 179 -3.57 -21.28 7.28
CA LEU A 179 -3.35 -19.87 7.02
C LEU A 179 -2.39 -19.69 5.85
N VAL A 180 -2.76 -18.78 4.95
CA VAL A 180 -1.84 -18.30 3.92
C VAL A 180 -0.73 -17.51 4.61
N PRO A 181 0.56 -17.74 4.26
CA PRO A 181 1.67 -16.99 4.84
C PRO A 181 1.46 -15.48 4.66
N PRO A 182 1.59 -14.68 5.73
CA PRO A 182 1.43 -13.24 5.63
C PRO A 182 2.59 -12.59 4.87
N LYS A 183 2.34 -11.44 4.25
CA LYS A 183 3.38 -10.58 3.70
C LYS A 183 4.04 -9.81 4.85
N LEU A 184 5.18 -10.29 5.32
CA LEU A 184 5.93 -9.59 6.37
C LEU A 184 6.45 -8.25 5.85
N LEU A 185 6.31 -7.21 6.66
CA LEU A 185 6.72 -5.85 6.31
C LEU A 185 8.23 -5.68 6.55
N SER A 186 8.95 -5.23 5.53
CA SER A 186 10.23 -4.55 5.67
C SER A 186 10.00 -3.03 5.66
N ILE A 187 11.04 -2.26 5.93
CA ILE A 187 10.95 -0.78 5.87
C ILE A 187 10.56 -0.35 4.46
N GLU A 188 11.17 -0.93 3.43
CA GLU A 188 10.93 -0.60 2.02
C GLU A 188 9.49 -0.93 1.62
N ILE A 189 9.03 -2.15 1.93
CA ILE A 189 7.66 -2.58 1.64
C ILE A 189 6.65 -1.70 2.39
N GLY A 190 6.91 -1.41 3.68
CA GLY A 190 6.03 -0.60 4.50
C GLY A 190 5.88 0.83 3.95
N LEU A 191 6.98 1.48 3.59
CA LEU A 191 6.98 2.83 3.01
C LEU A 191 6.24 2.90 1.66
N GLU A 192 6.27 1.83 0.90
CA GLU A 192 5.61 1.76 -0.40
C GLU A 192 4.10 1.59 -0.29
N ILE A 193 3.64 0.67 0.58
CA ILE A 193 2.23 0.30 0.66
C ILE A 193 1.42 1.16 1.63
N MET A 194 2.09 1.98 2.47
CA MET A 194 1.40 2.81 3.46
C MET A 194 0.51 3.87 2.80
N ALA A 195 -0.62 4.16 3.42
CA ALA A 195 -1.50 5.27 3.03
C ALA A 195 -1.01 6.61 3.60
N ASP A 196 -1.55 7.72 3.08
CA ASP A 196 -1.15 9.08 3.48
C ASP A 196 -1.48 9.39 4.96
N ASP A 197 -2.42 8.66 5.55
CA ASP A 197 -2.85 8.77 6.95
C ASP A 197 -2.25 7.67 7.85
N GLU A 198 -1.23 6.97 7.38
CA GLU A 198 -0.54 5.90 8.09
C GLU A 198 0.89 6.29 8.45
N PHE A 199 1.40 5.66 9.50
CA PHE A 199 2.80 5.69 9.91
C PHE A 199 3.40 4.29 9.89
N LEU A 200 4.66 4.21 9.50
CA LEU A 200 5.46 3.01 9.66
C LEU A 200 6.21 3.09 11.00
N GLU A 201 5.87 2.21 11.92
CA GLU A 201 6.61 2.02 13.16
C GLU A 201 7.77 1.07 12.93
N VAL A 202 8.96 1.54 13.22
CA VAL A 202 10.19 0.75 13.14
C VAL A 202 10.77 0.64 14.53
N THR A 203 10.81 -0.57 15.04
CA THR A 203 11.42 -0.91 16.33
C THR A 203 12.54 -1.93 16.12
N PRO A 204 13.43 -2.17 17.11
CA PRO A 204 14.48 -3.17 16.95
C PRO A 204 13.99 -4.59 16.63
N LYS A 205 12.72 -4.88 16.94
CA LYS A 205 12.14 -6.23 16.78
C LYS A 205 11.07 -6.31 15.68
N ASN A 206 10.42 -5.19 15.33
CA ASN A 206 9.24 -5.22 14.49
C ASN A 206 9.19 -4.00 13.55
N VAL A 207 8.64 -4.21 12.35
CA VAL A 207 8.17 -3.18 11.44
C VAL A 207 6.67 -3.34 11.30
N ARG A 208 5.90 -2.28 11.57
CA ARG A 208 4.43 -2.31 11.61
C ARG A 208 3.85 -1.07 10.94
N LEU A 209 2.70 -1.21 10.33
CA LEU A 209 1.90 -0.05 9.90
C LEU A 209 0.82 0.25 10.94
N ARG A 210 0.56 1.53 11.16
CA ARG A 210 -0.55 1.99 12.00
C ARG A 210 -1.20 3.24 11.43
N LYS A 211 -2.44 3.49 11.80
CA LYS A 211 -3.09 4.76 11.49
C LYS A 211 -2.47 5.90 12.31
N SER A 212 -2.47 7.10 11.74
CA SER A 212 -2.07 8.33 12.45
C SER A 212 -2.98 8.60 13.65
N LYS A 213 -4.29 8.36 13.49
CA LYS A 213 -5.30 8.36 14.54
C LYS A 213 -5.64 6.93 14.91
N LEU A 214 -5.30 6.53 16.15
CA LEU A 214 -5.41 5.15 16.56
C LEU A 214 -6.85 4.71 16.80
N THR A 215 -7.66 5.54 17.46
CA THR A 215 -9.03 5.18 17.81
C THR A 215 -9.99 5.37 16.62
N GLU A 216 -10.99 4.50 16.52
CA GLU A 216 -12.01 4.58 15.47
C GLU A 216 -12.79 5.89 15.56
N SER A 217 -13.05 6.37 16.78
CA SER A 217 -13.76 7.63 17.02
C SER A 217 -12.99 8.85 16.47
N GLU A 218 -11.66 8.88 16.61
CA GLU A 218 -10.82 9.95 16.05
C GLU A 218 -10.78 9.90 14.53
N ARG A 219 -10.74 8.70 13.94
CA ARG A 219 -10.75 8.52 12.48
C ARG A 219 -12.07 9.04 11.89
N LYS A 220 -13.22 8.66 12.45
CA LYS A 220 -14.54 9.11 11.99
C LYS A 220 -14.71 10.63 12.08
N LYS A 221 -14.24 11.27 13.16
CA LYS A 221 -14.26 12.74 13.30
C LYS A 221 -13.36 13.45 12.26
N GLY A 222 -12.32 12.79 11.78
CA GLY A 222 -11.39 13.34 10.79
C GLY A 222 -11.90 13.27 9.35
N SER A 223 -12.80 12.35 9.04
CA SER A 223 -13.42 12.20 7.71
C SER A 223 -14.60 13.13 7.48
N ALA A 224 -15.10 13.80 8.52
CA ALA A 224 -16.28 14.70 8.46
C ALA A 224 -15.91 16.19 8.26
N LYS A 225 -14.65 16.48 7.84
CA LYS A 225 -14.19 17.85 7.51
C LYS A 225 -13.78 17.90 6.02
#